data_5c909256b735488e9bffdbcf4fe91270
#
_entry.id   5c909256b735488e9bffdbcf4fe91270
#
_cell.length_a   1.000
_cell.length_b   1.000
_cell.length_c   1.000
_cell.angle_alpha   90.00
_cell.angle_beta   90.00
_cell.angle_gamma   90.00
#
_symmetry.space_group_name_H-M   'P 1'
#
loop_
_entity.id
_entity.type
_entity.pdbx_description
1 polymer ?
#
loop_
_entity_poly.entity_id
_entity_poly.type
_entity_poly.pdbx_seq_one_letter_code
_entity_poly.pdbx_strand_id
1 'polypeptide(L)'
;EQLISEVEKDAELGAFIITGEGRSFVAGADIGEQSTMDVAAGRKWGQRGSALFRRIEKLEIPTIAAVNGFALGGGCELAMSCDIILAAGPNAEGKGGAKFGQPEVGLGITPGFSGTQRLPRRVGVAKAKELIFSGKQIGAEEAKRIGLVNEVYAAEELLNKAVETVSYTHLR
;
A
#
# COMPACT_ATOMS: atom_id res chain seq x y z
N GLU A 1 -14.60 0.28 -3.56
CA GLU A 1 -15.62 0.78 -2.63
C GLU A 1 -16.61 -0.31 -2.26
N GLN A 2 -17.18 -1.02 -3.24
CA GLN A 2 -18.15 -2.08 -3.01
C GLN A 2 -17.57 -3.16 -2.08
N LEU A 3 -16.40 -3.71 -2.39
CA LEU A 3 -15.72 -4.73 -1.58
C LEU A 3 -15.52 -4.28 -0.12
N ILE A 4 -15.08 -3.04 0.10
CA ILE A 4 -14.92 -2.53 1.48
C ILE A 4 -16.27 -2.46 2.21
N SER A 5 -17.35 -2.11 1.48
CA SER A 5 -18.69 -2.10 2.06
C SER A 5 -19.23 -3.50 2.39
N GLU A 6 -18.77 -4.53 1.70
CA GLU A 6 -19.06 -5.93 2.00
C GLU A 6 -18.27 -6.37 3.23
N VAL A 7 -16.96 -6.09 3.27
CA VAL A 7 -16.08 -6.39 4.42
C VAL A 7 -16.57 -5.73 5.71
N GLU A 8 -17.00 -4.46 5.65
CA GLU A 8 -17.53 -3.74 6.83
C GLU A 8 -18.81 -4.36 7.44
N LYS A 9 -19.56 -5.14 6.65
CA LYS A 9 -20.85 -5.74 7.06
C LYS A 9 -20.73 -7.19 7.48
N ASP A 10 -19.65 -7.84 7.16
CA ASP A 10 -19.44 -9.27 7.41
C ASP A 10 -18.75 -9.48 8.76
N ALA A 11 -19.55 -9.81 9.77
CA ALA A 11 -19.07 -10.05 11.14
C ALA A 11 -18.29 -11.37 11.30
N GLU A 12 -18.30 -12.25 10.30
CA GLU A 12 -17.57 -13.54 10.35
C GLU A 12 -16.11 -13.39 9.86
N LEU A 13 -15.78 -12.24 9.27
CA LEU A 13 -14.40 -12.00 8.80
C LEU A 13 -13.48 -11.72 9.98
N GLY A 14 -12.41 -12.51 10.06
CA GLY A 14 -11.37 -12.34 11.10
C GLY A 14 -10.20 -11.46 10.68
N ALA A 15 -9.99 -11.25 9.38
CA ALA A 15 -8.93 -10.43 8.84
C ALA A 15 -9.20 -10.04 7.37
N PHE A 16 -8.53 -9.01 6.89
CA PHE A 16 -8.59 -8.59 5.50
C PHE A 16 -7.20 -8.49 4.89
N ILE A 17 -6.90 -9.36 3.92
CA ILE A 17 -5.61 -9.40 3.23
C ILE A 17 -5.78 -8.87 1.81
N ILE A 18 -4.98 -7.88 1.44
CA ILE A 18 -4.93 -7.32 0.09
C ILE A 18 -3.62 -7.76 -0.56
N THR A 19 -3.71 -8.34 -1.75
CA THR A 19 -2.54 -8.68 -2.58
C THR A 19 -2.82 -8.36 -4.04
N GLY A 20 -1.78 -8.31 -4.85
CA GLY A 20 -1.89 -8.11 -6.30
C GLY A 20 -1.69 -9.41 -7.07
N GLU A 21 -1.97 -9.36 -8.36
CA GLU A 21 -1.72 -10.45 -9.30
C GLU A 21 -0.55 -10.09 -10.25
N GLY A 22 0.25 -11.09 -10.61
CA GLY A 22 1.37 -10.94 -11.52
C GLY A 22 2.48 -10.06 -10.98
N ARG A 23 2.90 -9.04 -11.74
CA ARG A 23 4.10 -8.21 -11.46
C ARG A 23 3.86 -7.05 -10.50
N SER A 24 2.62 -6.74 -10.18
CA SER A 24 2.29 -5.56 -9.39
C SER A 24 1.34 -5.89 -8.26
N PHE A 25 1.55 -5.24 -7.14
CA PHE A 25 0.51 -5.08 -6.13
C PHE A 25 -0.53 -4.07 -6.64
N VAL A 26 -0.17 -2.80 -6.72
CA VAL A 26 -0.89 -1.73 -7.41
C VAL A 26 0.14 -0.71 -7.90
N ALA A 27 0.30 -0.58 -9.21
CA ALA A 27 1.36 0.24 -9.80
C ALA A 27 1.03 1.75 -9.87
N GLY A 28 -0.11 2.16 -9.34
CA GLY A 28 -0.59 3.54 -9.31
C GLY A 28 -2.08 3.64 -9.62
N ALA A 29 -2.59 4.87 -9.62
CA ALA A 29 -3.91 5.19 -10.09
C ALA A 29 -3.91 5.39 -11.62
N ASP A 30 -5.10 5.38 -12.24
CA ASP A 30 -5.23 5.60 -13.68
C ASP A 30 -4.87 7.05 -14.07
N ILE A 31 -3.67 7.21 -14.62
CA ILE A 31 -3.17 8.52 -15.06
C ILE A 31 -3.99 9.05 -16.26
N GLY A 32 -4.53 8.15 -17.10
CA GLY A 32 -5.39 8.53 -18.21
C GLY A 32 -6.67 9.20 -17.75
N GLU A 33 -7.33 8.62 -16.74
CA GLU A 33 -8.50 9.23 -16.10
C GLU A 33 -8.15 10.60 -15.48
N GLN A 34 -7.03 10.69 -14.75
CA GLN A 34 -6.60 11.94 -14.10
C GLN A 34 -6.28 13.05 -15.09
N SER A 35 -5.68 12.75 -16.24
CA SER A 35 -5.23 13.74 -17.21
C SER A 35 -6.37 14.58 -17.81
N THR A 36 -7.61 14.09 -17.74
CA THR A 36 -8.81 14.76 -18.27
C THR A 36 -9.59 15.55 -17.21
N MET A 37 -9.16 15.48 -15.93
CA MET A 37 -9.87 16.12 -14.84
C MET A 37 -9.56 17.61 -14.74
N ASP A 38 -10.59 18.42 -14.53
CA ASP A 38 -10.41 19.78 -14.05
C ASP A 38 -10.05 19.80 -12.55
N VAL A 39 -9.75 20.98 -12.02
CA VAL A 39 -9.34 21.15 -10.61
C VAL A 39 -10.43 20.64 -9.64
N ALA A 40 -11.71 20.85 -9.95
CA ALA A 40 -12.81 20.45 -9.08
C ALA A 40 -12.99 18.92 -9.09
N ALA A 41 -12.90 18.29 -10.27
CA ALA A 41 -12.95 16.84 -10.42
C ALA A 41 -11.76 16.16 -9.76
N GLY A 42 -10.54 16.67 -9.98
CA GLY A 42 -9.31 16.15 -9.34
C GLY A 42 -9.36 16.24 -7.82
N ARG A 43 -9.90 17.33 -7.26
CA ARG A 43 -10.12 17.46 -5.81
C ARG A 43 -11.09 16.41 -5.26
N LYS A 44 -12.22 16.21 -5.94
CA LYS A 44 -13.21 15.19 -5.54
C LYS A 44 -12.63 13.78 -5.62
N TRP A 45 -11.87 13.51 -6.66
CA TRP A 45 -11.20 12.23 -6.87
C TRP A 45 -10.20 11.92 -5.74
N GLY A 46 -9.33 12.87 -5.39
CA GLY A 46 -8.40 12.73 -4.27
C GLY A 46 -9.09 12.55 -2.92
N GLN A 47 -10.18 13.30 -2.67
CA GLN A 47 -11.00 13.15 -1.47
C GLN A 47 -11.65 11.77 -1.39
N ARG A 48 -12.18 11.25 -2.51
CA ARG A 48 -12.80 9.92 -2.61
C ARG A 48 -11.80 8.82 -2.31
N GLY A 49 -10.59 8.85 -2.92
CA GLY A 49 -9.54 7.87 -2.65
C GLY A 49 -9.05 7.91 -1.21
N SER A 50 -8.81 9.13 -0.68
CA SER A 50 -8.42 9.30 0.73
C SER A 50 -9.48 8.77 1.70
N ALA A 51 -10.77 9.03 1.41
CA ALA A 51 -11.88 8.54 2.24
C ALA A 51 -11.99 7.01 2.19
N LEU A 52 -11.80 6.39 1.01
CA LEU A 52 -11.81 4.93 0.86
C LEU A 52 -10.68 4.29 1.67
N PHE A 53 -9.45 4.82 1.56
CA PHE A 53 -8.32 4.28 2.33
C PHE A 53 -8.48 4.52 3.84
N ARG A 54 -9.16 5.59 4.22
CA ARG A 54 -9.52 5.82 5.63
C ARG A 54 -10.51 4.79 6.16
N ARG A 55 -11.41 4.26 5.31
CA ARG A 55 -12.32 3.15 5.71
C ARG A 55 -11.51 1.88 5.98
N ILE A 56 -10.50 1.56 5.16
CA ILE A 56 -9.60 0.42 5.40
C ILE A 56 -8.90 0.57 6.76
N GLU A 57 -8.33 1.74 7.07
CA GLU A 57 -7.70 2.02 8.37
C GLU A 57 -8.64 1.89 9.57
N LYS A 58 -9.94 1.98 9.36
CA LYS A 58 -10.97 1.94 10.41
C LYS A 58 -11.68 0.59 10.53
N LEU A 59 -11.32 -0.39 9.73
CA LEU A 59 -11.84 -1.74 9.89
C LEU A 59 -11.50 -2.26 11.29
N GLU A 60 -12.46 -2.91 11.94
CA GLU A 60 -12.29 -3.47 13.29
C GLU A 60 -11.60 -4.84 13.28
N ILE A 61 -11.17 -5.29 12.09
CA ILE A 61 -10.39 -6.50 11.87
C ILE A 61 -9.00 -6.17 11.35
N PRO A 62 -7.97 -6.99 11.65
CA PRO A 62 -6.63 -6.79 11.12
C PRO A 62 -6.58 -6.69 9.60
N THR A 63 -5.85 -5.73 9.09
CA THR A 63 -5.65 -5.53 7.65
C THR A 63 -4.19 -5.75 7.26
N ILE A 64 -3.95 -6.55 6.23
CA ILE A 64 -2.59 -6.84 5.73
C ILE A 64 -2.49 -6.49 4.26
N ALA A 65 -1.47 -5.71 3.90
CA ALA A 65 -1.00 -5.59 2.53
C ALA A 65 0.11 -6.62 2.27
N ALA A 66 -0.19 -7.65 1.49
CA ALA A 66 0.79 -8.62 1.02
C ALA A 66 1.32 -8.17 -0.35
N VAL A 67 2.39 -7.36 -0.33
CA VAL A 67 2.89 -6.64 -1.50
C VAL A 67 3.81 -7.55 -2.33
N ASN A 68 3.24 -8.11 -3.40
CA ASN A 68 3.92 -9.06 -4.28
C ASN A 68 4.83 -8.42 -5.35
N GLY A 69 4.68 -7.13 -5.61
CA GLY A 69 5.38 -6.42 -6.69
C GLY A 69 5.34 -4.91 -6.54
N PHE A 70 5.08 -4.19 -7.63
CA PHE A 70 5.06 -2.72 -7.61
C PHE A 70 3.90 -2.18 -6.76
N ALA A 71 4.22 -1.37 -5.77
CA ALA A 71 3.32 -0.57 -4.94
C ALA A 71 3.72 0.91 -5.08
N LEU A 72 3.18 1.60 -6.08
CA LEU A 72 3.61 2.94 -6.45
C LEU A 72 2.46 3.95 -6.36
N GLY A 73 2.76 5.17 -5.92
CA GLY A 73 1.75 6.22 -5.78
C GLY A 73 0.56 5.75 -4.96
N GLY A 74 -0.64 5.80 -5.52
CA GLY A 74 -1.87 5.30 -4.90
C GLY A 74 -1.77 3.85 -4.41
N GLY A 75 -0.96 3.01 -5.06
CA GLY A 75 -0.71 1.65 -4.61
C GLY A 75 0.13 1.57 -3.33
N CYS A 76 1.12 2.44 -3.19
CA CYS A 76 1.86 2.59 -1.96
C CYS A 76 0.98 3.17 -0.84
N GLU A 77 0.10 4.12 -1.18
CA GLU A 77 -0.86 4.71 -0.26
C GLU A 77 -1.91 3.68 0.22
N LEU A 78 -2.34 2.77 -0.68
CA LEU A 78 -3.20 1.64 -0.32
C LEU A 78 -2.48 0.69 0.66
N ALA A 79 -1.25 0.28 0.35
CA ALA A 79 -0.48 -0.57 1.26
C ALA A 79 -0.32 0.08 2.64
N MET A 80 -0.04 1.39 2.69
CA MET A 80 0.09 2.14 3.95
C MET A 80 -1.23 2.33 4.71
N SER A 81 -2.38 2.09 4.10
CA SER A 81 -3.69 2.12 4.78
C SER A 81 -4.00 0.81 5.52
N CYS A 82 -3.23 -0.23 5.31
CA CYS A 82 -3.31 -1.47 6.08
C CYS A 82 -2.48 -1.38 7.37
N ASP A 83 -2.83 -2.18 8.37
CA ASP A 83 -2.10 -2.25 9.66
C ASP A 83 -0.69 -2.80 9.46
N ILE A 84 -0.58 -3.88 8.71
CA ILE A 84 0.66 -4.63 8.47
C ILE A 84 0.97 -4.62 6.98
N ILE A 85 2.25 -4.41 6.65
CA ILE A 85 2.75 -4.52 5.27
C ILE A 85 3.80 -5.63 5.25
N LEU A 86 3.51 -6.69 4.50
CA LEU A 86 4.45 -7.75 4.17
C LEU A 86 4.87 -7.61 2.71
N ALA A 87 6.09 -7.93 2.38
CA ALA A 87 6.63 -7.71 1.03
C ALA A 87 7.31 -8.96 0.48
N ALA A 88 7.17 -9.19 -0.81
CA ALA A 88 8.00 -10.16 -1.52
C ALA A 88 9.43 -9.63 -1.66
N GLY A 89 10.40 -10.41 -1.25
CA GLY A 89 11.82 -10.17 -1.52
C GLY A 89 12.18 -10.44 -2.97
N PRO A 90 13.39 -10.05 -3.40
CA PRO A 90 13.93 -10.47 -4.69
C PRO A 90 14.17 -11.99 -4.70
N ASN A 91 14.19 -12.59 -5.89
CA ASN A 91 14.58 -13.98 -6.05
C ASN A 91 16.09 -14.20 -5.78
N ALA A 92 16.54 -15.45 -5.83
CA ALA A 92 17.94 -15.81 -5.57
C ALA A 92 18.96 -15.09 -6.50
N GLU A 93 18.51 -14.61 -7.66
CA GLU A 93 19.32 -13.83 -8.60
C GLU A 93 19.29 -12.31 -8.29
N GLY A 94 18.63 -11.89 -7.24
CA GLY A 94 18.47 -10.48 -6.87
C GLY A 94 17.45 -9.72 -7.75
N LYS A 95 16.64 -10.43 -8.53
CA LYS A 95 15.64 -9.83 -9.45
C LYS A 95 14.22 -9.89 -8.85
N GLY A 96 13.37 -9.00 -9.32
CA GLY A 96 11.97 -8.94 -8.88
C GLY A 96 11.81 -8.37 -7.47
N GLY A 97 10.82 -8.89 -6.74
CA GLY A 97 10.45 -8.43 -5.41
C GLY A 97 9.65 -7.12 -5.41
N ALA A 98 9.12 -6.79 -4.25
CA ALA A 98 8.31 -5.60 -4.06
C ALA A 98 9.12 -4.31 -4.23
N LYS A 99 8.47 -3.30 -4.83
CA LYS A 99 9.00 -1.94 -5.00
C LYS A 99 7.99 -0.95 -4.47
N PHE A 100 8.46 -0.03 -3.66
CA PHE A 100 7.65 1.02 -3.05
C PHE A 100 8.10 2.40 -3.51
N GLY A 101 7.17 3.33 -3.68
CA GLY A 101 7.52 4.69 -4.04
C GLY A 101 6.32 5.62 -4.13
N GLN A 102 6.60 6.92 -4.06
CA GLN A 102 5.66 8.01 -4.29
C GLN A 102 6.18 8.84 -5.47
N PRO A 103 5.97 8.36 -6.74
CA PRO A 103 6.58 8.96 -7.93
C PRO A 103 5.82 10.18 -8.46
N GLU A 104 4.82 10.66 -7.75
CA GLU A 104 3.90 11.71 -8.15
C GLU A 104 4.60 13.00 -8.59
N VAL A 105 5.75 13.32 -8.00
CA VAL A 105 6.57 14.50 -8.37
C VAL A 105 6.99 14.47 -9.84
N GLY A 106 7.19 13.29 -10.43
CA GLY A 106 7.47 13.10 -11.85
C GLY A 106 6.32 13.50 -12.78
N LEU A 107 5.11 13.64 -12.23
CA LEU A 107 3.92 14.11 -12.92
C LEU A 107 3.55 15.56 -12.53
N GLY A 108 4.36 16.23 -11.70
CA GLY A 108 4.10 17.58 -11.20
C GLY A 108 2.97 17.66 -10.17
N ILE A 109 2.63 16.54 -9.52
CA ILE A 109 1.58 16.47 -8.49
C ILE A 109 2.16 15.94 -7.16
N THR A 110 1.35 15.93 -6.12
CA THR A 110 1.69 15.35 -4.81
C THR A 110 0.91 14.05 -4.59
N PRO A 111 1.34 13.16 -3.67
CA PRO A 111 0.55 11.99 -3.28
C PRO A 111 -0.88 12.38 -2.88
N GLY A 112 -1.87 11.88 -3.62
CA GLY A 112 -3.25 12.35 -3.59
C GLY A 112 -4.16 11.61 -2.61
N PHE A 113 -3.78 10.42 -2.17
CA PHE A 113 -4.58 9.56 -1.28
C PHE A 113 -4.02 9.50 0.15
N SER A 114 -3.46 10.62 0.61
CA SER A 114 -2.91 10.83 1.96
C SER A 114 -1.53 10.19 2.23
N GLY A 115 -0.75 9.87 1.19
CA GLY A 115 0.63 9.41 1.34
C GLY A 115 1.52 10.43 2.08
N THR A 116 1.27 11.74 1.88
CA THR A 116 1.93 12.82 2.63
C THR A 116 1.68 12.76 4.14
N GLN A 117 0.67 12.00 4.58
CA GLN A 117 0.33 11.81 6.00
C GLN A 117 0.75 10.43 6.51
N ARG A 118 0.55 9.38 5.70
CA ARG A 118 0.84 7.99 6.10
C ARG A 118 2.33 7.69 6.11
N LEU A 119 3.04 8.10 5.06
CA LEU A 119 4.47 7.80 4.94
C LEU A 119 5.29 8.39 6.09
N PRO A 120 5.14 9.70 6.48
CA PRO A 120 5.89 10.24 7.61
C PRO A 120 5.63 9.55 8.95
N ARG A 121 4.42 9.03 9.14
CA ARG A 121 4.07 8.29 10.37
C ARG A 121 4.74 6.92 10.45
N ARG A 122 5.05 6.31 9.30
CA ARG A 122 5.74 5.01 9.24
C ARG A 122 7.26 5.14 9.27
N VAL A 123 7.82 6.06 8.47
CA VAL A 123 9.28 6.10 8.24
C VAL A 123 9.97 7.34 8.83
N GLY A 124 9.23 8.20 9.49
CA GLY A 124 9.72 9.50 9.97
C GLY A 124 9.73 10.57 8.87
N VAL A 125 9.66 11.84 9.30
CA VAL A 125 9.46 12.99 8.40
C VAL A 125 10.59 13.15 7.39
N ALA A 126 11.85 13.00 7.82
CA ALA A 126 13.00 13.22 6.97
C ALA A 126 13.06 12.21 5.80
N LYS A 127 12.87 10.91 6.10
CA LYS A 127 12.86 9.86 5.08
C LYS A 127 11.64 9.97 4.16
N ALA A 128 10.47 10.32 4.68
CA ALA A 128 9.28 10.56 3.89
C ALA A 128 9.48 11.71 2.88
N LYS A 129 10.08 12.84 3.31
CA LYS A 129 10.41 13.96 2.42
C LYS A 129 11.39 13.54 1.33
N GLU A 130 12.45 12.80 1.68
CA GLU A 130 13.40 12.27 0.68
C GLU A 130 12.68 11.48 -0.41
N LEU A 131 11.82 10.52 -0.03
CA LEU A 131 11.11 9.65 -0.96
C LEU A 131 10.09 10.42 -1.81
N ILE A 132 9.30 11.32 -1.21
CA ILE A 132 8.27 12.09 -1.92
C ILE A 132 8.92 13.12 -2.87
N PHE A 133 9.96 13.84 -2.43
CA PHE A 133 10.58 14.88 -3.25
C PHE A 133 11.41 14.32 -4.40
N SER A 134 12.01 13.14 -4.21
CA SER A 134 12.80 12.49 -5.25
C SER A 134 11.98 11.58 -6.18
N GLY A 135 10.79 11.14 -5.78
CA GLY A 135 10.02 10.12 -6.48
C GLY A 135 10.72 8.76 -6.55
N LYS A 136 11.79 8.56 -5.77
CA LYS A 136 12.62 7.37 -5.80
C LYS A 136 11.85 6.12 -5.37
N GLN A 137 12.05 5.04 -6.10
CA GLN A 137 11.58 3.71 -5.70
C GLN A 137 12.62 3.02 -4.83
N ILE A 138 12.15 2.30 -3.82
CA ILE A 138 12.97 1.46 -2.94
C ILE A 138 12.51 0.01 -2.99
N GLY A 139 13.43 -0.93 -2.78
CA GLY A 139 13.11 -2.36 -2.69
C GLY A 139 12.59 -2.77 -1.33
N ALA A 140 12.14 -4.02 -1.23
CA ALA A 140 11.55 -4.60 -0.02
C ALA A 140 12.46 -4.49 1.21
N GLU A 141 13.74 -4.82 1.08
CA GLU A 141 14.71 -4.79 2.18
C GLU A 141 14.94 -3.36 2.71
N GLU A 142 15.09 -2.38 1.81
CA GLU A 142 15.21 -0.99 2.22
C GLU A 142 13.92 -0.49 2.87
N ALA A 143 12.74 -0.88 2.33
CA ALA A 143 11.45 -0.55 2.89
C ALA A 143 11.28 -1.13 4.31
N LYS A 144 11.76 -2.36 4.57
CA LYS A 144 11.82 -2.96 5.91
C LYS A 144 12.78 -2.18 6.81
N ARG A 145 13.99 -1.89 6.33
CA ARG A 145 15.01 -1.18 7.10
C ARG A 145 14.56 0.20 7.61
N ILE A 146 13.75 0.90 6.81
CA ILE A 146 13.23 2.24 7.19
C ILE A 146 11.90 2.19 7.96
N GLY A 147 11.33 1.00 8.21
CA GLY A 147 10.09 0.82 8.95
C GLY A 147 8.81 1.00 8.13
N LEU A 148 8.89 1.01 6.79
CA LEU A 148 7.71 1.02 5.92
C LEU A 148 7.06 -0.36 5.86
N VAL A 149 7.87 -1.42 5.78
CA VAL A 149 7.46 -2.82 5.69
C VAL A 149 7.79 -3.53 7.00
N ASN A 150 6.87 -4.37 7.48
CA ASN A 150 7.04 -5.15 8.70
C ASN A 150 7.99 -6.33 8.50
N GLU A 151 7.81 -7.10 7.39
CA GLU A 151 8.62 -8.26 7.12
C GLU A 151 8.73 -8.55 5.62
N VAL A 152 9.83 -9.21 5.21
CA VAL A 152 10.10 -9.60 3.82
C VAL A 152 10.20 -11.12 3.76
N TYR A 153 9.51 -11.71 2.80
CA TYR A 153 9.44 -13.16 2.56
C TYR A 153 9.77 -13.50 1.12
N ALA A 154 10.09 -14.76 0.84
CA ALA A 154 10.11 -15.26 -0.53
C ALA A 154 8.75 -15.06 -1.20
N ALA A 155 8.73 -14.76 -2.50
CA ALA A 155 7.50 -14.41 -3.19
C ALA A 155 6.43 -15.52 -3.10
N GLU A 156 6.85 -16.78 -3.18
CA GLU A 156 6.00 -17.96 -3.07
C GLU A 156 5.42 -18.18 -1.66
N GLU A 157 6.05 -17.64 -0.63
CA GLU A 157 5.61 -17.78 0.76
C GLU A 157 4.73 -16.59 1.23
N LEU A 158 4.78 -15.46 0.53
CA LEU A 158 4.21 -14.19 0.98
C LEU A 158 2.74 -14.31 1.43
N LEU A 159 1.89 -14.93 0.62
CA LEU A 159 0.46 -15.04 0.96
C LEU A 159 0.23 -15.98 2.15
N ASN A 160 0.94 -17.09 2.21
CA ASN A 160 0.86 -18.01 3.34
C ASN A 160 1.32 -17.33 4.64
N LYS A 161 2.38 -16.52 4.59
CA LYS A 161 2.88 -15.76 5.73
C LYS A 161 1.89 -14.66 6.16
N ALA A 162 1.18 -14.05 5.23
CA ALA A 162 0.11 -13.11 5.55
C ALA A 162 -1.04 -13.81 6.30
N VAL A 163 -1.45 -14.99 5.85
CA VAL A 163 -2.48 -15.81 6.54
C VAL A 163 -1.99 -16.27 7.92
N GLU A 164 -0.76 -16.74 8.03
CA GLU A 164 -0.16 -17.11 9.33
C GLU A 164 -0.18 -15.96 10.31
N THR A 165 0.15 -14.74 9.85
CA THR A 165 0.21 -13.54 10.71
C THR A 165 -1.13 -13.24 11.38
N VAL A 166 -2.25 -13.52 10.73
CA VAL A 166 -3.61 -13.28 11.30
C VAL A 166 -4.22 -14.51 11.95
N SER A 167 -3.67 -15.70 11.74
CA SER A 167 -4.22 -16.93 12.36
C SER A 167 -4.17 -16.90 13.89
N TYR A 168 -3.23 -16.14 14.47
CA TYR A 168 -3.13 -15.95 15.92
C TYR A 168 -4.24 -15.06 16.51
N THR A 169 -4.92 -14.27 15.70
CA THR A 169 -6.01 -13.39 16.18
C THR A 169 -7.29 -14.15 16.50
N HIS A 170 -7.42 -15.42 16.07
CA HIS A 170 -8.59 -16.26 16.25
C HIS A 170 -8.46 -17.26 17.40
N LEU A 171 -7.40 -17.16 18.22
CA LEU A 171 -7.18 -18.04 19.37
C LEU A 171 -7.96 -17.61 20.65
N ARG A 172 -9.08 -16.88 20.46
CA ARG A 172 -9.98 -16.53 21.58
C ARG A 172 -11.36 -17.03 21.37
#